data_6208f09bc3e1af9ca00f78f83e088cb0
#
_entry.id   6208f09bc3e1af9ca00f78f83e088cb0
#
_cell.length_a   1.000
_cell.length_b   1.000
_cell.length_c   1.000
_cell.angle_alpha   90.00
_cell.angle_beta   90.00
_cell.angle_gamma   90.00
#
_symmetry.space_group_name_H-M   'P 1'
#
loop_
_entity.id
_entity.type
_entity.pdbx_description
1 polymer ?
#
loop_
_entity_poly.entity_id
_entity_poly.type
_entity_poly.pdbx_seq_one_letter_code
_entity_poly.pdbx_strand_id
1 'polypeptide(L)'
;MPSMGVVGSRLKKLVGSFDVLNFDLSLQRPAVVPSFDLKGVAGVLRSASNVVVMTGAGISTATGLPDFRSRGSGLYASESASGLGVERPEDAFSIAHFEANPEAFYTLARDLWPSSDILPTATHHFLALLEAKGKLRRAYTQNVDSLELIAGLSPENVVQVHGHFRSACCVTNGLSVPIEELHAAVLSGSETCASLVAKYGGPVKPDLIFFGEPLPPRALARASDDFAACDLLLIIGTTLRVEPFAELCTRVGVDVPRLVINRERVEYRAPQSSEAQMLGFDDTSLHFDEGNHRNIEWLGDCDDGVQQLAALMGWQQELHQRCYRGDRPGT
;
A
#
# COMPACT_ATOMS: atom_id res chain seq x y z
N MET A 1 -39.62 -33.10 21.40
CA MET A 1 -38.19 -32.98 21.06
C MET A 1 -37.72 -34.34 20.56
N PRO A 2 -37.49 -34.54 19.26
CA PRO A 2 -36.83 -35.75 18.77
C PRO A 2 -35.35 -35.47 18.56
N SER A 3 -34.57 -36.45 19.00
CA SER A 3 -33.12 -36.48 19.20
C SER A 3 -32.30 -36.30 17.91
N MET A 4 -31.25 -35.50 18.00
CA MET A 4 -30.22 -35.24 16.99
C MET A 4 -29.32 -36.44 16.61
N GLY A 5 -29.78 -37.69 16.86
CA GLY A 5 -28.96 -38.89 16.70
C GLY A 5 -29.11 -39.65 15.37
N VAL A 6 -30.03 -39.28 14.48
CA VAL A 6 -30.37 -40.13 13.32
C VAL A 6 -29.88 -39.62 11.99
N VAL A 7 -29.44 -38.35 11.89
CA VAL A 7 -28.95 -37.78 10.64
C VAL A 7 -27.47 -38.14 10.36
N GLY A 8 -26.67 -38.35 11.41
CA GLY A 8 -25.25 -38.72 11.29
C GLY A 8 -24.98 -40.13 10.78
N SER A 9 -25.92 -41.08 10.93
CA SER A 9 -25.69 -42.47 10.54
C SER A 9 -26.07 -42.79 9.08
N ARG A 10 -26.87 -41.92 8.44
CA ARG A 10 -27.22 -42.09 7.01
C ARG A 10 -26.17 -41.48 6.06
N LEU A 11 -25.46 -40.47 6.48
CA LEU A 11 -24.35 -39.93 5.70
C LEU A 11 -23.11 -40.84 5.69
N LYS A 12 -22.86 -41.59 6.79
CA LYS A 12 -21.73 -42.56 6.84
C LYS A 12 -21.95 -43.81 5.98
N LYS A 13 -23.17 -44.11 5.56
CA LYS A 13 -23.48 -45.26 4.68
C LYS A 13 -23.45 -44.94 3.20
N LEU A 14 -23.42 -43.65 2.81
CA LEU A 14 -23.28 -43.21 1.41
C LEU A 14 -21.84 -42.97 1.00
N VAL A 15 -20.90 -42.87 1.95
CA VAL A 15 -19.47 -42.65 1.72
C VAL A 15 -18.65 -43.97 1.76
N GLY A 16 -19.31 -45.11 1.99
CA GLY A 16 -18.68 -46.42 2.30
C GLY A 16 -18.28 -47.28 1.12
N SER A 17 -18.18 -46.81 -0.10
CA SER A 17 -17.61 -47.59 -1.23
C SER A 17 -17.11 -46.72 -2.39
N PHE A 18 -16.61 -45.51 -2.09
CA PHE A 18 -15.66 -44.90 -2.99
C PHE A 18 -14.29 -45.29 -2.45
N ASP A 19 -13.58 -46.13 -3.17
CA ASP A 19 -12.14 -46.22 -3.07
C ASP A 19 -11.64 -44.77 -3.09
N VAL A 20 -11.03 -44.37 -1.98
CA VAL A 20 -10.18 -43.16 -1.95
C VAL A 20 -8.98 -43.53 -2.81
N LEU A 21 -9.18 -43.62 -4.14
CA LEU A 21 -8.13 -43.39 -5.07
C LEU A 21 -7.53 -42.06 -4.62
N ASN A 22 -6.25 -42.06 -4.33
CA ASN A 22 -5.44 -40.89 -4.12
C ASN A 22 -5.75 -39.89 -5.25
N PHE A 23 -6.80 -39.11 -5.08
CA PHE A 23 -6.99 -37.89 -5.83
C PHE A 23 -5.88 -36.99 -5.26
N ASP A 24 -4.77 -36.98 -5.98
CA ASP A 24 -3.73 -36.00 -5.82
C ASP A 24 -4.40 -34.63 -6.05
N LEU A 25 -4.88 -34.00 -4.97
CA LEU A 25 -5.48 -32.68 -4.96
C LEU A 25 -4.46 -31.59 -5.27
N SER A 26 -3.22 -31.96 -5.61
CA SER A 26 -2.25 -31.07 -6.24
C SER A 26 -2.54 -30.89 -7.74
N LEU A 27 -3.77 -30.62 -8.13
CA LEU A 27 -4.04 -30.01 -9.43
C LEU A 27 -3.42 -28.61 -9.38
N GLN A 28 -2.11 -28.55 -9.68
CA GLN A 28 -1.40 -27.29 -9.89
C GLN A 28 -2.20 -26.51 -10.93
N ARG A 29 -2.73 -25.36 -10.55
CA ARG A 29 -3.40 -24.48 -11.50
C ARG A 29 -2.41 -24.13 -12.62
N PRO A 30 -2.86 -24.08 -13.86
CA PRO A 30 -1.99 -23.63 -14.95
C PRO A 30 -1.52 -22.19 -14.67
N ALA A 31 -0.27 -21.90 -14.99
CA ALA A 31 0.28 -20.56 -14.87
C ALA A 31 -0.57 -19.56 -15.66
N VAL A 32 -0.97 -18.45 -15.04
CA VAL A 32 -1.76 -17.38 -15.67
C VAL A 32 -0.89 -16.36 -16.40
N VAL A 33 0.42 -16.52 -16.33
CA VAL A 33 1.41 -15.68 -17.03
C VAL A 33 2.25 -16.53 -17.95
N PRO A 34 2.68 -15.99 -19.11
CA PRO A 34 3.55 -16.71 -20.05
C PRO A 34 4.91 -17.09 -19.47
N SER A 35 5.44 -16.28 -18.55
CA SER A 35 6.66 -16.53 -17.78
C SER A 35 6.60 -15.77 -16.45
N PHE A 36 7.29 -16.32 -15.42
CA PHE A 36 7.36 -15.70 -14.08
C PHE A 36 8.49 -14.66 -14.01
N ASP A 37 8.46 -13.70 -14.94
CA ASP A 37 9.40 -12.59 -15.05
C ASP A 37 8.71 -11.32 -15.58
N LEU A 38 9.45 -10.22 -15.71
CA LEU A 38 8.90 -8.97 -16.26
C LEU A 38 8.41 -9.11 -17.71
N LYS A 39 8.92 -10.07 -18.50
CA LYS A 39 8.43 -10.29 -19.87
C LYS A 39 7.04 -10.88 -19.87
N GLY A 40 6.76 -11.84 -18.96
CA GLY A 40 5.43 -12.39 -18.74
C GLY A 40 4.46 -11.31 -18.30
N VAL A 41 4.87 -10.46 -17.35
CA VAL A 41 4.04 -9.32 -16.90
C VAL A 41 3.79 -8.32 -18.03
N ALA A 42 4.80 -7.97 -18.84
CA ALA A 42 4.62 -7.10 -20.00
C ALA A 42 3.63 -7.71 -21.03
N GLY A 43 3.62 -9.02 -21.17
CA GLY A 43 2.62 -9.73 -21.97
C GLY A 43 1.20 -9.48 -21.48
N VAL A 44 0.96 -9.64 -20.19
CA VAL A 44 -0.33 -9.36 -19.53
C VAL A 44 -0.69 -7.89 -19.63
N LEU A 45 0.24 -6.99 -19.30
CA LEU A 45 0.02 -5.54 -19.29
C LEU A 45 -0.41 -4.99 -20.65
N ARG A 46 0.00 -5.60 -21.78
CA ARG A 46 -0.45 -5.19 -23.11
C ARG A 46 -1.96 -5.28 -23.27
N SER A 47 -2.59 -6.32 -22.74
CA SER A 47 -4.04 -6.56 -22.82
C SER A 47 -4.81 -6.03 -21.60
N ALA A 48 -4.13 -5.79 -20.47
CA ALA A 48 -4.75 -5.28 -19.26
C ALA A 48 -5.43 -3.91 -19.49
N SER A 49 -6.55 -3.69 -18.83
CA SER A 49 -7.32 -2.45 -18.85
C SER A 49 -7.69 -1.94 -17.46
N ASN A 50 -7.49 -2.77 -16.42
CA ASN A 50 -7.82 -2.48 -15.04
C ASN A 50 -6.63 -2.80 -14.13
N VAL A 51 -5.50 -2.16 -14.38
CA VAL A 51 -4.32 -2.31 -13.53
C VAL A 51 -4.57 -1.60 -12.20
N VAL A 52 -4.51 -2.34 -11.11
CA VAL A 52 -4.48 -1.77 -9.77
C VAL A 52 -3.04 -1.77 -9.27
N VAL A 53 -2.63 -0.67 -8.65
CA VAL A 53 -1.28 -0.54 -8.10
C VAL A 53 -1.36 -0.31 -6.60
N MET A 54 -0.55 -1.03 -5.83
CA MET A 54 -0.33 -0.83 -4.40
C MET A 54 1.10 -0.35 -4.18
N THR A 55 1.27 0.80 -3.50
CA THR A 55 2.61 1.38 -3.27
C THR A 55 2.88 1.67 -1.80
N GLY A 56 4.16 1.73 -1.45
CA GLY A 56 4.64 2.14 -0.13
C GLY A 56 5.93 2.94 -0.21
N ALA A 57 6.55 3.21 0.94
CA ALA A 57 7.68 4.13 1.08
C ALA A 57 8.87 3.82 0.16
N GLY A 58 9.03 2.56 -0.26
CA GLY A 58 10.10 2.16 -1.17
C GLY A 58 10.10 2.87 -2.52
N ILE A 59 8.95 3.40 -3.00
CA ILE A 59 8.91 4.17 -4.24
C ILE A 59 9.43 5.61 -4.06
N SER A 60 9.52 6.10 -2.80
CA SER A 60 9.96 7.46 -2.47
C SER A 60 11.39 7.52 -1.90
N THR A 61 12.00 6.38 -1.53
CA THR A 61 13.33 6.37 -0.88
C THR A 61 14.43 6.99 -1.74
N ALA A 62 14.33 6.91 -3.07
CA ALA A 62 15.28 7.54 -3.99
C ALA A 62 15.24 9.09 -3.95
N THR A 63 14.19 9.68 -3.37
CA THR A 63 14.08 11.15 -3.20
C THR A 63 14.79 11.65 -1.95
N GLY A 64 15.30 10.75 -1.11
CA GLY A 64 15.86 11.08 0.21
C GLY A 64 14.84 11.08 1.35
N LEU A 65 13.54 10.89 1.07
CA LEU A 65 12.54 10.65 2.12
C LEU A 65 12.83 9.32 2.82
N PRO A 66 12.91 9.31 4.16
CA PRO A 66 13.11 8.07 4.89
C PRO A 66 11.86 7.19 4.77
N ASP A 67 12.05 5.89 4.66
CA ASP A 67 10.98 4.98 5.00
C ASP A 67 10.83 4.88 6.53
N PHE A 68 9.81 4.17 7.01
CA PHE A 68 9.54 4.10 8.44
C PHE A 68 10.46 3.14 9.20
N ARG A 69 10.92 2.04 8.57
CA ARG A 69 11.45 0.86 9.28
C ARG A 69 12.83 0.38 8.87
N SER A 70 13.43 0.91 7.81
CA SER A 70 14.76 0.49 7.37
C SER A 70 15.79 0.68 8.48
N ARG A 71 16.63 -0.35 8.69
CA ARG A 71 17.65 -0.29 9.73
C ARG A 71 18.64 0.82 9.46
N GLY A 72 18.76 1.74 10.41
CA GLY A 72 19.73 2.85 10.36
C GLY A 72 19.34 4.04 9.48
N SER A 73 18.36 3.91 8.60
CA SER A 73 17.91 5.02 7.71
C SER A 73 16.41 5.31 7.80
N GLY A 74 15.61 4.43 8.40
CA GLY A 74 14.18 4.64 8.58
C GLY A 74 13.87 5.66 9.67
N LEU A 75 12.70 6.29 9.59
CA LEU A 75 12.24 7.31 10.54
C LEU A 75 12.32 6.84 12.00
N TYR A 76 11.97 5.58 12.26
CA TYR A 76 12.00 5.02 13.62
C TYR A 76 13.42 4.73 14.15
N ALA A 77 14.44 4.79 13.31
CA ALA A 77 15.85 4.68 13.68
C ALA A 77 16.55 6.06 13.76
N SER A 78 15.82 7.16 13.50
CA SER A 78 16.37 8.52 13.51
C SER A 78 16.70 9.00 14.92
N GLU A 79 17.56 10.02 15.03
CA GLU A 79 17.81 10.71 16.30
C GLU A 79 16.54 11.35 16.86
N SER A 80 15.66 11.85 16.00
CA SER A 80 14.36 12.42 16.38
C SER A 80 13.43 11.39 17.03
N ALA A 81 13.60 10.10 16.72
CA ALA A 81 12.85 9.02 17.36
C ALA A 81 13.38 8.70 18.77
N SER A 82 14.57 9.20 19.13
CA SER A 82 15.14 8.99 20.45
C SER A 82 14.60 10.02 21.44
N GLY A 83 14.07 9.57 22.58
CA GLY A 83 13.61 10.49 23.64
C GLY A 83 12.20 11.05 23.46
N LEU A 84 11.38 10.48 22.57
CA LEU A 84 9.99 10.92 22.32
C LEU A 84 9.04 10.71 23.52
N GLY A 85 9.46 9.99 24.56
CA GLY A 85 8.59 9.66 25.71
C GLY A 85 7.51 8.63 25.35
N VAL A 86 7.69 7.87 24.29
CA VAL A 86 6.85 6.75 23.86
C VAL A 86 7.61 5.42 24.05
N GLU A 87 6.88 4.31 24.21
CA GLU A 87 7.52 2.98 24.32
C GLU A 87 8.13 2.54 22.99
N ARG A 88 7.42 2.81 21.90
CA ARG A 88 7.86 2.53 20.54
C ARG A 88 7.65 3.76 19.67
N PRO A 89 8.53 4.05 18.71
CA PRO A 89 8.38 5.21 17.82
C PRO A 89 7.04 5.24 17.08
N GLU A 90 6.46 4.08 16.75
CA GLU A 90 5.14 3.96 16.12
C GLU A 90 4.02 4.54 16.97
N ASP A 91 4.15 4.54 18.30
CA ASP A 91 3.13 5.02 19.22
C ASP A 91 2.90 6.54 19.08
N ALA A 92 3.87 7.28 18.54
CA ALA A 92 3.72 8.69 18.17
C ALA A 92 2.64 8.92 17.10
N PHE A 93 2.31 7.89 16.32
CA PHE A 93 1.24 7.88 15.31
C PHE A 93 -0.04 7.21 15.83
N SER A 94 -0.20 7.02 17.13
CA SER A 94 -1.45 6.56 17.75
C SER A 94 -2.34 7.74 18.05
N ILE A 95 -3.62 7.70 17.66
CA ILE A 95 -4.55 8.80 17.93
C ILE A 95 -4.72 9.02 19.43
N ALA A 96 -4.82 7.95 20.22
CA ALA A 96 -4.96 8.04 21.67
C ALA A 96 -3.73 8.68 22.34
N HIS A 97 -2.51 8.38 21.83
CA HIS A 97 -1.29 9.01 22.35
C HIS A 97 -1.22 10.48 21.94
N PHE A 98 -1.54 10.78 20.68
CA PHE A 98 -1.50 12.13 20.13
C PHE A 98 -2.49 13.08 20.84
N GLU A 99 -3.69 12.61 21.19
CA GLU A 99 -4.66 13.39 21.98
C GLU A 99 -4.14 13.74 23.37
N ALA A 100 -3.39 12.82 23.99
CA ALA A 100 -2.81 13.01 25.33
C ALA A 100 -1.50 13.82 25.29
N ASN A 101 -0.65 13.58 24.30
CA ASN A 101 0.67 14.20 24.14
C ASN A 101 1.05 14.31 22.66
N PRO A 102 0.71 15.42 21.97
CA PRO A 102 0.99 15.58 20.54
C PRO A 102 2.48 15.83 20.23
N GLU A 103 3.32 16.13 21.22
CA GLU A 103 4.72 16.54 21.03
C GLU A 103 5.56 15.44 20.36
N ALA A 104 5.32 14.18 20.71
CA ALA A 104 6.02 13.04 20.09
C ALA A 104 5.83 13.02 18.58
N PHE A 105 4.59 13.22 18.11
CA PHE A 105 4.31 13.32 16.69
C PHE A 105 4.94 14.55 16.05
N TYR A 106 4.80 15.73 16.66
CA TYR A 106 5.35 16.97 16.11
C TYR A 106 6.87 16.90 15.93
N THR A 107 7.56 16.21 16.82
CA THR A 107 9.01 15.98 16.71
C THR A 107 9.33 15.13 15.47
N LEU A 108 8.63 14.02 15.26
CA LEU A 108 8.84 13.18 14.07
C LEU A 108 8.32 13.82 12.77
N ALA A 109 7.29 14.65 12.87
CA ALA A 109 6.70 15.31 11.71
C ALA A 109 7.69 16.24 10.99
N ARG A 110 8.69 16.79 11.68
CA ARG A 110 9.76 17.57 11.05
C ARG A 110 10.51 16.78 9.99
N ASP A 111 10.86 15.53 10.31
CA ASP A 111 11.63 14.66 9.41
C ASP A 111 10.76 14.04 8.33
N LEU A 112 9.46 13.89 8.63
CA LEU A 112 8.50 13.28 7.72
C LEU A 112 7.85 14.28 6.76
N TRP A 113 7.91 15.60 7.08
CA TRP A 113 7.25 16.61 6.27
C TRP A 113 7.88 16.71 4.88
N PRO A 114 7.13 16.46 3.79
CA PRO A 114 7.72 16.54 2.45
C PRO A 114 8.23 17.96 2.15
N SER A 115 9.48 18.09 1.76
CA SER A 115 10.01 19.36 1.26
C SER A 115 9.37 19.69 -0.09
N SER A 116 9.15 20.98 -0.36
CA SER A 116 8.66 21.47 -1.65
C SER A 116 9.59 21.15 -2.83
N ASP A 117 10.86 20.85 -2.55
CA ASP A 117 11.89 20.61 -3.58
C ASP A 117 12.02 19.12 -3.96
N ILE A 118 11.26 18.26 -3.31
CA ILE A 118 11.29 16.83 -3.60
C ILE A 118 10.58 16.54 -4.92
N LEU A 119 11.29 15.88 -5.82
CA LEU A 119 10.77 15.51 -7.14
C LEU A 119 10.30 14.05 -7.14
N PRO A 120 9.23 13.73 -7.90
CA PRO A 120 8.78 12.36 -8.10
C PRO A 120 9.85 11.48 -8.74
N THR A 121 9.91 10.21 -8.32
CA THR A 121 10.80 9.20 -8.91
C THR A 121 10.28 8.67 -10.24
N ALA A 122 11.08 7.86 -10.93
CA ALA A 122 10.63 7.17 -12.14
C ALA A 122 9.41 6.29 -11.90
N THR A 123 9.29 5.72 -10.69
CA THR A 123 8.12 4.91 -10.31
C THR A 123 6.85 5.76 -10.26
N HIS A 124 6.87 6.94 -9.68
CA HIS A 124 5.72 7.85 -9.67
C HIS A 124 5.30 8.25 -11.09
N HIS A 125 6.28 8.59 -11.94
CA HIS A 125 6.02 8.92 -13.35
C HIS A 125 5.49 7.71 -14.14
N PHE A 126 5.90 6.48 -13.79
CA PHE A 126 5.36 5.26 -14.40
C PHE A 126 3.87 5.07 -14.06
N LEU A 127 3.42 5.40 -12.84
CA LEU A 127 1.99 5.37 -12.50
C LEU A 127 1.19 6.35 -13.36
N ALA A 128 1.68 7.58 -13.51
CA ALA A 128 1.07 8.57 -14.39
C ALA A 128 1.11 8.15 -15.88
N LEU A 129 2.12 7.39 -16.28
CA LEU A 129 2.19 6.84 -17.63
C LEU A 129 1.17 5.70 -17.84
N LEU A 130 0.96 4.82 -16.84
CA LEU A 130 -0.11 3.81 -16.87
C LEU A 130 -1.49 4.45 -17.06
N GLU A 131 -1.76 5.56 -16.37
CA GLU A 131 -3.00 6.32 -16.54
C GLU A 131 -3.11 6.89 -17.96
N ALA A 132 -2.08 7.56 -18.43
CA ALA A 132 -2.05 8.14 -19.78
C ALA A 132 -2.21 7.09 -20.90
N LYS A 133 -1.81 5.84 -20.66
CA LYS A 133 -2.03 4.69 -21.55
C LYS A 133 -3.42 4.05 -21.38
N GLY A 134 -4.28 4.58 -20.50
CA GLY A 134 -5.61 4.02 -20.23
C GLY A 134 -5.57 2.63 -19.59
N LYS A 135 -4.49 2.32 -18.88
CA LYS A 135 -4.28 1.03 -18.22
C LYS A 135 -4.62 1.07 -16.74
N LEU A 136 -4.37 2.21 -16.07
CA LEU A 136 -4.54 2.34 -14.64
C LEU A 136 -6.03 2.43 -14.27
N ARG A 137 -6.48 1.52 -13.43
CA ARG A 137 -7.75 1.66 -12.73
C ARG A 137 -7.60 2.55 -11.51
N ARG A 138 -6.61 2.26 -10.66
CA ARG A 138 -6.32 3.05 -9.46
C ARG A 138 -4.98 2.71 -8.83
N ALA A 139 -4.36 3.72 -8.22
CA ALA A 139 -3.21 3.57 -7.34
C ALA A 139 -3.65 3.73 -5.88
N TYR A 140 -3.35 2.72 -5.06
CA TYR A 140 -3.52 2.72 -3.62
C TYR A 140 -2.15 2.90 -2.98
N THR A 141 -1.94 4.00 -2.28
CA THR A 141 -0.65 4.32 -1.68
C THR A 141 -0.73 4.39 -0.16
N GLN A 142 0.30 3.85 0.50
CA GLN A 142 0.56 4.06 1.93
C GLN A 142 1.29 5.37 2.18
N ASN A 143 1.85 5.98 1.11
CA ASN A 143 2.63 7.19 1.21
C ASN A 143 1.73 8.40 1.48
N VAL A 144 2.31 9.37 2.17
CA VAL A 144 1.66 10.60 2.59
C VAL A 144 2.30 11.85 1.95
N ASP A 145 3.32 11.63 1.10
CA ASP A 145 4.11 12.66 0.42
C ASP A 145 3.39 13.30 -0.77
N SER A 146 2.37 12.64 -1.32
CA SER A 146 1.58 13.08 -2.49
C SER A 146 2.40 13.19 -3.78
N LEU A 147 3.54 12.49 -3.89
CA LEU A 147 4.40 12.54 -5.09
C LEU A 147 3.71 11.95 -6.33
N GLU A 148 2.75 11.05 -6.17
CA GLU A 148 1.93 10.56 -7.28
C GLU A 148 1.17 11.70 -7.97
N LEU A 149 0.63 12.65 -7.20
CA LEU A 149 -0.08 13.81 -7.74
C LEU A 149 0.89 14.79 -8.42
N ILE A 150 2.08 15.00 -7.84
CA ILE A 150 3.13 15.85 -8.42
C ILE A 150 3.63 15.25 -9.74
N ALA A 151 3.70 13.92 -9.85
CA ALA A 151 4.05 13.21 -11.08
C ALA A 151 2.99 13.34 -12.19
N GLY A 152 1.82 13.91 -11.86
CA GLY A 152 0.73 14.16 -12.80
C GLY A 152 -0.33 13.08 -12.83
N LEU A 153 -0.41 12.21 -11.83
CA LEU A 153 -1.51 11.28 -11.68
C LEU A 153 -2.77 12.02 -11.21
N SER A 154 -3.92 11.73 -11.82
CA SER A 154 -5.19 12.40 -11.48
C SER A 154 -5.63 12.08 -10.06
N PRO A 155 -6.13 13.06 -9.28
CA PRO A 155 -6.53 12.85 -7.88
C PRO A 155 -7.61 11.78 -7.70
N GLU A 156 -8.50 11.59 -8.68
CA GLU A 156 -9.52 10.56 -8.69
C GLU A 156 -8.93 9.14 -8.81
N ASN A 157 -7.73 8.99 -9.36
CA ASN A 157 -7.05 7.73 -9.57
C ASN A 157 -6.01 7.40 -8.50
N VAL A 158 -5.88 8.26 -7.46
CA VAL A 158 -5.04 8.02 -6.28
C VAL A 158 -5.91 7.85 -5.04
N VAL A 159 -5.65 6.81 -4.28
CA VAL A 159 -6.19 6.61 -2.92
C VAL A 159 -5.03 6.63 -1.94
N GLN A 160 -4.86 7.74 -1.24
CA GLN A 160 -3.90 7.89 -0.14
C GLN A 160 -4.52 7.28 1.12
N VAL A 161 -4.25 5.99 1.34
CA VAL A 161 -4.93 5.19 2.38
C VAL A 161 -4.58 5.68 3.78
N HIS A 162 -3.38 6.20 3.98
CA HIS A 162 -2.92 6.73 5.26
C HIS A 162 -2.99 8.27 5.35
N GLY A 163 -3.71 8.91 4.42
CA GLY A 163 -3.88 10.36 4.40
C GLY A 163 -2.73 11.12 3.75
N HIS A 164 -2.58 12.41 4.11
CA HIS A 164 -1.62 13.31 3.45
C HIS A 164 -1.32 14.57 4.27
N PHE A 165 -0.25 15.29 3.89
CA PHE A 165 0.16 16.57 4.49
C PHE A 165 -0.42 17.82 3.78
N ARG A 166 -1.50 17.72 2.99
CA ARG A 166 -2.02 18.86 2.21
C ARG A 166 -3.10 19.66 2.94
N SER A 167 -3.63 19.13 4.03
CA SER A 167 -4.62 19.77 4.88
C SER A 167 -4.43 19.31 6.33
N ALA A 168 -5.01 20.04 7.27
CA ALA A 168 -4.90 19.76 8.69
C ALA A 168 -6.21 20.08 9.41
N CYS A 169 -6.45 19.44 10.55
CA CYS A 169 -7.59 19.69 11.40
C CYS A 169 -7.25 19.58 12.89
N CYS A 170 -8.01 20.25 13.72
CA CYS A 170 -8.00 20.05 15.17
C CYS A 170 -8.79 18.78 15.49
N VAL A 171 -8.15 17.83 16.19
CA VAL A 171 -8.75 16.52 16.50
C VAL A 171 -9.96 16.65 17.43
N THR A 172 -9.91 17.60 18.37
CA THR A 172 -10.95 17.75 19.40
C THR A 172 -12.30 18.23 18.85
N ASN A 173 -12.29 19.11 17.84
CA ASN A 173 -13.50 19.79 17.37
C ASN A 173 -13.70 19.76 15.86
N GLY A 174 -12.76 19.15 15.10
CA GLY A 174 -12.83 19.02 13.65
C GLY A 174 -12.62 20.33 12.88
N LEU A 175 -12.18 21.41 13.51
CA LEU A 175 -11.91 22.66 12.82
C LEU A 175 -10.76 22.49 11.83
N SER A 176 -10.98 22.93 10.61
CA SER A 176 -9.91 23.02 9.60
C SER A 176 -8.86 24.04 10.01
N VAL A 177 -7.60 23.67 9.85
CA VAL A 177 -6.44 24.50 10.16
C VAL A 177 -5.61 24.69 8.88
N PRO A 178 -5.17 25.89 8.53
CA PRO A 178 -4.25 26.09 7.42
C PRO A 178 -3.01 25.20 7.60
N ILE A 179 -2.70 24.40 6.59
CA ILE A 179 -1.57 23.45 6.69
C ILE A 179 -0.23 24.16 6.89
N GLU A 180 -0.09 25.36 6.33
CA GLU A 180 1.09 26.21 6.43
C GLU A 180 1.30 26.71 7.87
N GLU A 181 0.21 26.92 8.61
CA GLU A 181 0.28 27.32 10.03
C GLU A 181 0.78 26.18 10.90
N LEU A 182 0.25 24.97 10.67
CA LEU A 182 0.75 23.78 11.35
C LEU A 182 2.20 23.50 11.00
N HIS A 183 2.57 23.58 9.72
CA HIS A 183 3.94 23.36 9.27
C HIS A 183 4.92 24.34 9.93
N ALA A 184 4.58 25.62 9.92
CA ALA A 184 5.39 26.65 10.58
C ALA A 184 5.56 26.40 12.09
N ALA A 185 4.48 25.95 12.76
CA ALA A 185 4.53 25.62 14.18
C ALA A 185 5.45 24.42 14.45
N VAL A 186 5.32 23.34 13.66
CA VAL A 186 6.15 22.13 13.78
C VAL A 186 7.63 22.46 13.56
N LEU A 187 7.97 23.30 12.57
CA LEU A 187 9.34 23.70 12.32
C LEU A 187 9.91 24.63 13.43
N SER A 188 9.07 25.46 14.03
CA SER A 188 9.48 26.41 15.09
C SER A 188 9.64 25.77 16.48
N GLY A 189 9.01 24.61 16.72
CA GLY A 189 9.17 23.81 17.94
C GLY A 189 8.00 23.84 18.92
N SER A 190 8.22 23.23 20.08
CA SER A 190 7.20 22.87 21.07
C SER A 190 6.36 24.04 21.56
N GLU A 191 6.96 25.21 21.80
CA GLU A 191 6.22 26.38 22.29
C GLU A 191 5.21 26.89 21.26
N THR A 192 5.59 26.87 19.97
CA THR A 192 4.70 27.27 18.87
C THR A 192 3.59 26.25 18.67
N CYS A 193 3.91 24.95 18.76
CA CYS A 193 2.91 23.89 18.74
C CYS A 193 1.91 24.01 19.91
N ALA A 194 2.37 24.29 21.12
CA ALA A 194 1.50 24.52 22.27
C ALA A 194 0.58 25.74 22.07
N SER A 195 1.11 26.80 21.47
CA SER A 195 0.32 28.00 21.12
C SER A 195 -0.75 27.67 20.07
N LEU A 196 -0.42 26.83 19.08
CA LEU A 196 -1.37 26.36 18.08
C LEU A 196 -2.50 25.52 18.72
N VAL A 197 -2.15 24.60 19.61
CA VAL A 197 -3.12 23.78 20.38
C VAL A 197 -4.06 24.66 21.17
N ALA A 198 -3.54 25.68 21.86
CA ALA A 198 -4.35 26.63 22.63
C ALA A 198 -5.27 27.46 21.71
N LYS A 199 -4.79 27.90 20.55
CA LYS A 199 -5.55 28.69 19.57
C LYS A 199 -6.75 27.93 19.02
N TYR A 200 -6.57 26.66 18.68
CA TYR A 200 -7.62 25.83 18.06
C TYR A 200 -8.43 24.98 19.05
N GLY A 201 -8.09 25.04 20.33
CA GLY A 201 -8.82 24.35 21.41
C GLY A 201 -8.55 22.84 21.47
N GLY A 202 -7.43 22.37 20.91
CA GLY A 202 -7.00 20.98 20.96
C GLY A 202 -5.85 20.67 20.02
N PRO A 203 -5.29 19.45 20.07
CA PRO A 203 -4.22 19.01 19.19
C PRO A 203 -4.60 19.12 17.70
N VAL A 204 -3.67 19.62 16.90
CA VAL A 204 -3.83 19.82 15.45
C VAL A 204 -2.92 18.86 14.71
N LYS A 205 -3.44 18.07 13.78
CA LYS A 205 -2.63 17.18 12.95
C LYS A 205 -2.93 17.36 11.46
N PRO A 206 -1.99 16.99 10.58
CA PRO A 206 -2.30 16.80 9.17
C PRO A 206 -3.41 15.76 9.02
N ASP A 207 -4.06 15.73 7.85
CA ASP A 207 -5.07 14.71 7.53
C ASP A 207 -4.42 13.35 7.25
N LEU A 208 -3.56 12.92 8.16
CA LEU A 208 -3.00 11.57 8.25
C LEU A 208 -3.94 10.66 9.02
N ILE A 209 -3.95 9.39 8.67
CA ILE A 209 -4.68 8.36 9.43
C ILE A 209 -3.74 7.74 10.45
N PHE A 210 -4.00 7.99 11.71
CA PHE A 210 -3.23 7.44 12.83
C PHE A 210 -3.72 6.05 13.22
N PHE A 211 -2.88 5.27 13.87
CA PHE A 211 -3.29 4.00 14.46
C PHE A 211 -4.44 4.23 15.45
N GLY A 212 -5.51 3.46 15.28
CA GLY A 212 -6.76 3.63 16.04
C GLY A 212 -7.83 4.47 15.34
N GLU A 213 -7.48 5.19 14.26
CA GLU A 213 -8.47 5.86 13.42
C GLU A 213 -9.01 4.92 12.33
N PRO A 214 -10.29 5.04 11.95
CA PRO A 214 -10.82 4.28 10.83
C PRO A 214 -10.24 4.78 9.49
N LEU A 215 -10.02 3.87 8.55
CA LEU A 215 -9.69 4.27 7.19
C LEU A 215 -10.83 5.07 6.56
N PRO A 216 -10.52 5.98 5.60
CA PRO A 216 -11.55 6.76 4.94
C PRO A 216 -12.60 5.86 4.28
N PRO A 217 -13.90 6.01 4.57
CA PRO A 217 -14.95 5.13 4.03
C PRO A 217 -14.94 5.03 2.50
N ARG A 218 -14.61 6.13 1.82
CA ARG A 218 -14.48 6.15 0.34
C ARG A 218 -13.34 5.29 -0.17
N ALA A 219 -12.24 5.16 0.59
CA ALA A 219 -11.12 4.31 0.22
C ALA A 219 -11.52 2.83 0.24
N LEU A 220 -12.23 2.40 1.30
CA LEU A 220 -12.70 1.03 1.46
C LEU A 220 -13.78 0.66 0.42
N ALA A 221 -14.74 1.56 0.18
CA ALA A 221 -15.80 1.33 -0.81
C ALA A 221 -15.22 1.17 -2.23
N ARG A 222 -14.29 2.05 -2.63
CA ARG A 222 -13.62 1.95 -3.94
C ARG A 222 -12.78 0.69 -4.08
N ALA A 223 -12.10 0.27 -2.99
CA ALA A 223 -11.26 -0.91 -3.02
C ALA A 223 -12.06 -2.18 -3.38
N SER A 224 -13.29 -2.34 -2.89
CA SER A 224 -14.12 -3.49 -3.23
C SER A 224 -14.31 -3.64 -4.74
N ASP A 225 -14.70 -2.56 -5.41
CA ASP A 225 -14.97 -2.57 -6.85
C ASP A 225 -13.69 -2.63 -7.70
N ASP A 226 -12.64 -1.91 -7.26
CA ASP A 226 -11.40 -1.81 -8.02
C ASP A 226 -10.64 -3.14 -8.01
N PHE A 227 -10.52 -3.80 -6.85
CA PHE A 227 -9.82 -5.09 -6.74
C PHE A 227 -10.63 -6.23 -7.36
N ALA A 228 -11.96 -6.18 -7.29
CA ALA A 228 -12.81 -7.17 -7.98
C ALA A 228 -12.71 -7.08 -9.51
N ALA A 229 -12.51 -5.89 -10.06
CA ALA A 229 -12.36 -5.66 -11.51
C ALA A 229 -10.91 -5.73 -12.00
N CYS A 230 -9.94 -5.92 -11.10
CA CYS A 230 -8.51 -5.93 -11.40
C CYS A 230 -8.16 -7.08 -12.35
N ASP A 231 -7.35 -6.79 -13.38
CA ASP A 231 -6.82 -7.77 -14.30
C ASP A 231 -5.28 -7.92 -14.24
N LEU A 232 -4.61 -7.00 -13.53
CA LEU A 232 -3.20 -7.08 -13.15
C LEU A 232 -2.97 -6.25 -11.89
N LEU A 233 -2.41 -6.86 -10.84
CA LEU A 233 -2.02 -6.16 -9.62
C LEU A 233 -0.51 -5.92 -9.60
N LEU A 234 -0.10 -4.65 -9.45
CA LEU A 234 1.29 -4.26 -9.21
C LEU A 234 1.46 -3.86 -7.75
N ILE A 235 2.45 -4.44 -7.06
CA ILE A 235 2.79 -4.15 -5.66
C ILE A 235 4.23 -3.64 -5.66
N ILE A 236 4.43 -2.35 -5.35
CA ILE A 236 5.72 -1.70 -5.56
C ILE A 236 6.18 -0.98 -4.29
N GLY A 237 7.37 -1.30 -3.79
CA GLY A 237 8.03 -0.58 -2.71
C GLY A 237 7.31 -0.65 -1.35
N THR A 238 6.61 -1.76 -1.07
CA THR A 238 5.94 -1.99 0.21
C THR A 238 6.26 -3.38 0.76
N THR A 239 6.37 -3.48 2.06
CA THR A 239 6.58 -4.76 2.76
C THR A 239 5.28 -5.45 3.18
N LEU A 240 4.13 -4.85 2.91
CA LEU A 240 2.79 -5.35 3.28
C LEU A 240 2.67 -5.73 4.78
N ARG A 241 3.23 -4.90 5.68
CA ARG A 241 3.21 -5.15 7.14
C ARG A 241 2.16 -4.33 7.90
N VAL A 242 1.42 -3.47 7.23
CA VAL A 242 0.45 -2.57 7.85
C VAL A 242 -0.95 -2.90 7.36
N GLU A 243 -1.78 -3.35 8.31
CA GLU A 243 -3.18 -3.62 8.08
C GLU A 243 -4.03 -2.33 8.19
N PRO A 244 -5.16 -2.26 7.51
CA PRO A 244 -5.76 -3.24 6.60
C PRO A 244 -5.29 -3.12 5.15
N PHE A 245 -4.31 -2.27 4.86
CA PHE A 245 -3.78 -2.09 3.49
C PHE A 245 -3.17 -3.38 2.94
N ALA A 246 -2.42 -4.12 3.76
CA ALA A 246 -1.73 -5.34 3.34
C ALA A 246 -2.70 -6.40 2.79
N GLU A 247 -3.84 -6.58 3.45
CA GLU A 247 -4.88 -7.52 3.04
C GLU A 247 -5.43 -7.24 1.63
N LEU A 248 -5.37 -6.00 1.13
CA LEU A 248 -5.91 -5.66 -0.19
C LEU A 248 -5.30 -6.52 -1.31
N CYS A 249 -4.05 -6.95 -1.18
CA CYS A 249 -3.40 -7.80 -2.18
C CYS A 249 -4.09 -9.17 -2.37
N THR A 250 -4.94 -9.59 -1.44
CA THR A 250 -5.68 -10.84 -1.50
C THR A 250 -7.05 -10.72 -2.15
N ARG A 251 -7.54 -9.49 -2.37
CA ARG A 251 -8.90 -9.21 -2.83
C ARG A 251 -9.08 -9.28 -4.35
N VAL A 252 -8.01 -9.48 -5.10
CA VAL A 252 -8.08 -9.72 -6.56
C VAL A 252 -8.51 -11.15 -6.86
N GLY A 253 -9.12 -11.35 -8.02
CA GLY A 253 -9.52 -12.67 -8.50
C GLY A 253 -8.38 -13.69 -8.46
N VAL A 254 -8.71 -14.96 -8.26
CA VAL A 254 -7.72 -16.04 -8.04
C VAL A 254 -6.77 -16.27 -9.21
N ASP A 255 -7.18 -15.89 -10.41
CA ASP A 255 -6.36 -15.98 -11.64
C ASP A 255 -5.79 -14.63 -12.08
N VAL A 256 -5.86 -13.59 -11.22
CA VAL A 256 -5.26 -12.29 -11.53
C VAL A 256 -3.76 -12.33 -11.23
N PRO A 257 -2.89 -12.04 -12.22
CA PRO A 257 -1.44 -11.95 -12.01
C PRO A 257 -1.09 -10.84 -11.01
N ARG A 258 -0.10 -11.09 -10.16
CA ARG A 258 0.42 -10.11 -9.19
C ARG A 258 1.93 -9.98 -9.38
N LEU A 259 2.41 -8.79 -9.67
CA LEU A 259 3.84 -8.47 -9.71
C LEU A 259 4.24 -7.71 -8.46
N VAL A 260 5.24 -8.21 -7.76
CA VAL A 260 5.93 -7.52 -6.67
C VAL A 260 7.25 -6.96 -7.18
N ILE A 261 7.45 -5.65 -7.03
CA ILE A 261 8.74 -4.97 -7.26
C ILE A 261 9.21 -4.43 -5.92
N ASN A 262 10.26 -4.99 -5.36
CA ASN A 262 10.79 -4.57 -4.06
C ASN A 262 12.26 -5.00 -3.91
N ARG A 263 13.00 -4.38 -2.99
CA ARG A 263 14.40 -4.79 -2.70
C ARG A 263 14.50 -6.15 -2.03
N GLU A 264 13.50 -6.50 -1.22
CA GLU A 264 13.40 -7.75 -0.48
C GLU A 264 12.14 -8.50 -0.90
N ARG A 265 12.15 -9.83 -0.77
CA ARG A 265 10.96 -10.67 -0.96
C ARG A 265 9.85 -10.23 -0.01
N VAL A 266 8.65 -10.10 -0.54
CA VAL A 266 7.46 -9.72 0.20
C VAL A 266 6.43 -10.83 0.07
N GLU A 267 6.02 -11.37 1.20
CA GLU A 267 4.96 -12.37 1.29
C GLU A 267 3.85 -11.84 2.20
N TYR A 268 2.63 -12.24 1.90
CA TYR A 268 1.49 -11.97 2.75
C TYR A 268 0.63 -13.21 2.87
N ARG A 269 0.42 -13.69 4.09
CA ARG A 269 -0.45 -14.84 4.37
C ARG A 269 -1.81 -14.34 4.82
N ALA A 270 -2.82 -14.60 4.00
CA ALA A 270 -4.20 -14.29 4.35
C ALA A 270 -4.61 -15.08 5.60
N PRO A 271 -5.34 -14.46 6.54
CA PRO A 271 -5.95 -15.20 7.65
C PRO A 271 -6.91 -16.24 7.09
N GLN A 272 -6.57 -17.52 7.22
CA GLN A 272 -7.45 -18.59 6.77
C GLN A 272 -8.38 -19.00 7.92
N SER A 273 -9.69 -19.08 7.65
CA SER A 273 -10.58 -19.74 8.58
C SER A 273 -10.31 -21.25 8.57
N SER A 274 -10.44 -21.91 9.71
CA SER A 274 -10.31 -23.39 9.81
C SER A 274 -11.25 -24.13 8.86
N GLU A 275 -12.40 -23.54 8.54
CA GLU A 275 -13.36 -24.08 7.58
C GLU A 275 -12.87 -23.96 6.13
N ALA A 276 -12.24 -22.85 5.76
CA ALA A 276 -11.67 -22.67 4.42
C ALA A 276 -10.54 -23.67 4.14
N GLN A 277 -9.67 -23.93 5.14
CA GLN A 277 -8.64 -24.98 5.04
C GLN A 277 -9.23 -26.39 4.88
N MET A 278 -10.31 -26.70 5.60
CA MET A 278 -10.96 -28.02 5.52
C MET A 278 -11.67 -28.26 4.17
N LEU A 279 -12.09 -27.20 3.50
CA LEU A 279 -12.85 -27.25 2.24
C LEU A 279 -11.97 -27.06 1.00
N GLY A 280 -10.66 -26.90 1.15
CA GLY A 280 -9.72 -26.71 0.03
C GLY A 280 -9.97 -25.43 -0.77
N PHE A 281 -10.49 -24.38 -0.11
CA PHE A 281 -10.64 -23.07 -0.76
C PHE A 281 -9.28 -22.48 -1.10
N ASP A 282 -9.25 -21.78 -2.20
CA ASP A 282 -8.07 -21.16 -2.77
C ASP A 282 -7.28 -20.31 -1.77
N ASP A 283 -5.99 -20.55 -1.71
CA ASP A 283 -5.06 -19.70 -1.02
C ASP A 283 -4.93 -18.36 -1.77
N THR A 284 -5.53 -17.30 -1.19
CA THR A 284 -5.40 -15.94 -1.70
C THR A 284 -4.11 -15.28 -1.26
N SER A 285 -3.28 -15.95 -0.47
CA SER A 285 -1.99 -15.45 0.03
C SER A 285 -1.06 -15.06 -1.11
N LEU A 286 -0.21 -14.07 -0.86
CA LEU A 286 0.88 -13.69 -1.75
C LEU A 286 2.14 -14.49 -1.34
N HIS A 287 2.49 -15.51 -2.12
CA HIS A 287 3.67 -16.36 -1.92
C HIS A 287 4.30 -16.74 -3.26
N PHE A 288 5.53 -17.24 -3.24
CA PHE A 288 6.29 -17.59 -4.44
C PHE A 288 6.77 -19.05 -4.41
N ASP A 289 6.26 -19.85 -3.47
CA ASP A 289 6.60 -21.24 -3.26
C ASP A 289 5.85 -22.18 -4.22
N GLU A 290 5.97 -23.49 -3.98
CA GLU A 290 5.26 -24.52 -4.73
C GLU A 290 3.75 -24.24 -4.74
N GLY A 291 3.14 -24.44 -5.92
CA GLY A 291 1.72 -24.10 -6.15
C GLY A 291 1.49 -22.65 -6.62
N ASN A 292 2.52 -21.81 -6.64
CA ASN A 292 2.39 -20.46 -7.22
C ASN A 292 2.11 -20.54 -8.72
N HIS A 293 0.99 -19.96 -9.15
CA HIS A 293 0.56 -19.94 -10.56
C HIS A 293 0.41 -18.53 -11.13
N ARG A 294 0.53 -17.48 -10.29
CA ARG A 294 0.18 -16.08 -10.64
C ARG A 294 1.07 -14.99 -10.10
N ASN A 295 1.92 -15.29 -9.09
CA ASN A 295 2.74 -14.26 -8.44
C ASN A 295 4.12 -14.20 -9.07
N ILE A 296 4.54 -13.01 -9.42
CA ILE A 296 5.84 -12.72 -10.00
C ILE A 296 6.58 -11.78 -9.04
N GLU A 297 7.85 -12.06 -8.77
CA GLU A 297 8.70 -11.13 -8.04
C GLU A 297 9.81 -10.60 -8.92
N TRP A 298 10.13 -9.33 -8.73
CA TRP A 298 11.32 -8.68 -9.22
C TRP A 298 12.05 -8.03 -8.04
N LEU A 299 13.25 -8.49 -7.75
CA LEU A 299 14.03 -8.02 -6.60
C LEU A 299 15.04 -6.98 -7.05
N GLY A 300 14.92 -5.77 -6.51
CA GLY A 300 15.76 -4.63 -6.82
C GLY A 300 15.09 -3.29 -6.52
N ASP A 301 15.68 -2.22 -7.02
CA ASP A 301 15.16 -0.87 -6.84
C ASP A 301 13.88 -0.65 -7.65
N CYS A 302 12.88 0.00 -7.05
CA CYS A 302 11.59 0.20 -7.69
C CYS A 302 11.71 0.89 -9.05
N ASP A 303 12.55 1.90 -9.15
CA ASP A 303 12.77 2.65 -10.37
C ASP A 303 13.39 1.80 -11.48
N ASP A 304 14.33 0.92 -11.16
CA ASP A 304 14.92 0.00 -12.11
C ASP A 304 13.89 -1.01 -12.64
N GLY A 305 13.06 -1.54 -11.74
CA GLY A 305 11.99 -2.48 -12.08
C GLY A 305 10.98 -1.89 -13.06
N VAL A 306 10.49 -0.66 -12.76
CA VAL A 306 9.49 -0.01 -13.65
C VAL A 306 10.11 0.47 -14.94
N GLN A 307 11.38 0.89 -14.97
CA GLN A 307 12.10 1.26 -16.20
C GLN A 307 12.28 0.05 -17.12
N GLN A 308 12.63 -1.12 -16.58
CA GLN A 308 12.71 -2.35 -17.34
C GLN A 308 11.33 -2.76 -17.89
N LEU A 309 10.28 -2.67 -17.07
CA LEU A 309 8.91 -2.96 -17.53
C LEU A 309 8.48 -1.97 -18.62
N ALA A 310 8.76 -0.68 -18.46
CA ALA A 310 8.50 0.33 -19.49
C ALA A 310 9.26 0.05 -20.79
N ALA A 311 10.52 -0.40 -20.72
CA ALA A 311 11.30 -0.78 -21.89
C ALA A 311 10.67 -1.97 -22.64
N LEU A 312 10.21 -3.00 -21.90
CA LEU A 312 9.51 -4.16 -22.49
C LEU A 312 8.16 -3.78 -23.13
N MET A 313 7.53 -2.71 -22.64
CA MET A 313 6.30 -2.13 -23.22
C MET A 313 6.55 -1.19 -24.40
N GLY A 314 7.81 -0.81 -24.68
CA GLY A 314 8.14 0.21 -25.67
C GLY A 314 7.87 1.65 -25.19
N TRP A 315 7.75 1.87 -23.88
CA TRP A 315 7.42 3.16 -23.26
C TRP A 315 8.62 3.89 -22.65
N GLN A 316 9.82 3.36 -22.84
CA GLN A 316 11.05 3.86 -22.22
C GLN A 316 11.28 5.37 -22.47
N GLN A 317 11.10 5.82 -23.71
CA GLN A 317 11.29 7.23 -24.07
C GLN A 317 10.24 8.14 -23.41
N GLU A 318 8.99 7.71 -23.36
CA GLU A 318 7.92 8.48 -22.73
C GLU A 318 8.12 8.60 -21.21
N LEU A 319 8.53 7.50 -20.55
CA LEU A 319 8.85 7.52 -19.13
C LEU A 319 10.02 8.48 -18.86
N HIS A 320 11.09 8.37 -19.63
CA HIS A 320 12.25 9.26 -19.53
C HIS A 320 11.86 10.75 -19.71
N GLN A 321 11.07 11.07 -20.72
CA GLN A 321 10.60 12.43 -20.95
C GLN A 321 9.76 12.98 -19.77
N ARG A 322 8.97 12.12 -19.11
CA ARG A 322 8.20 12.54 -17.93
C ARG A 322 9.10 12.88 -16.75
N CYS A 323 10.12 12.06 -16.49
CA CYS A 323 11.09 12.29 -15.43
C CYS A 323 11.83 13.63 -15.62
N TYR A 324 12.21 14.00 -16.86
CA TYR A 324 12.92 15.24 -17.14
C TYR A 324 12.04 16.48 -17.25
N ARG A 325 10.74 16.33 -17.59
CA ARG A 325 9.80 17.48 -17.61
C ARG A 325 9.40 17.92 -16.21
N GLY A 326 9.42 17.01 -15.25
CA GLY A 326 9.19 17.32 -13.82
C GLY A 326 10.27 18.22 -13.21
N ASP A 327 11.48 18.27 -13.82
CA ASP A 327 12.60 19.09 -13.35
C ASP A 327 12.49 20.58 -13.70
N ARG A 328 11.41 21.03 -14.37
CA ARG A 328 11.21 22.45 -14.69
C ARG A 328 10.05 23.01 -13.89
N PRO A 329 10.30 23.84 -12.86
CA PRO A 329 9.26 24.64 -12.26
C PRO A 329 8.73 25.66 -13.29
N GLY A 330 7.48 25.51 -13.69
CA GLY A 330 6.71 26.55 -14.37
C GLY A 330 7.03 26.78 -15.84
N THR A 331 6.46 26.01 -16.75
CA THR A 331 6.02 26.49 -18.07
C THR A 331 4.55 26.15 -18.29
#